data_0bf2305d744d3082da24afb64bc083f9
#
_entry.id   0bf2305d744d3082da24afb64bc083f9
#
_cell.length_a   1.000
_cell.length_b   1.000
_cell.length_c   1.000
_cell.angle_alpha   90.00
_cell.angle_beta   90.00
_cell.angle_gamma   90.00
#
_symmetry.space_group_name_H-M   'P 1'
#
loop_
_entity.id
_entity.type
_entity.pdbx_description
1 polymer ?
#
loop_
_entity_poly.entity_id
_entity_poly.type
_entity_poly.pdbx_seq_one_letter_code
_entity_poly.pdbx_strand_id
1 'polypeptide(L)'
;MRPEGISDLTDNATRAFLKRQNKRHLEGYPGDSELAARIASYELAAKMQMSIPEVSDISSEPAHVLRDYGADQSGNKVKDLRAAYGKNCILARRLIEKGVRFVQLFNGAYQTGGEGVSNWDGHIKIKEQYSIHGPVLDQPTAALLKDMKARGLLENTLVIFNSEFGRMPTFQKGASGRDHNPSGFTSWLAGAGVKAPFSYGATAVSYTHLRAHETES
;
A
#
# COMPACT_ATOMS: atom_id res chain seq x y z
N MET A 1 16.12 -6.60 -12.45
CA MET A 1 16.52 -8.01 -12.74
C MET A 1 17.97 -8.01 -13.20
N ARG A 2 18.77 -8.98 -12.73
CA ARG A 2 20.12 -9.18 -13.24
C ARG A 2 20.03 -9.66 -14.70
N PRO A 3 20.89 -9.16 -15.62
CA PRO A 3 20.91 -9.66 -16.99
C PRO A 3 21.23 -11.16 -17.02
N GLU A 4 20.62 -11.86 -17.96
CA GLU A 4 20.84 -13.27 -18.18
C GLU A 4 22.32 -13.55 -18.50
N GLY A 5 22.90 -14.59 -17.92
CA GLY A 5 24.32 -14.96 -18.12
C GLY A 5 25.34 -14.28 -17.20
N ILE A 6 24.96 -13.36 -16.31
CA ILE A 6 25.87 -12.77 -15.35
C ILE A 6 25.86 -13.54 -14.03
N SER A 7 27.01 -14.05 -13.60
CA SER A 7 27.15 -14.74 -12.31
C SER A 7 27.08 -13.77 -11.11
N ASP A 8 26.73 -14.28 -9.93
CA ASP A 8 26.73 -13.47 -8.69
C ASP A 8 28.12 -12.87 -8.39
N LEU A 9 29.16 -13.63 -8.67
CA LEU A 9 30.55 -13.17 -8.50
C LEU A 9 30.85 -11.95 -9.38
N THR A 10 30.47 -12.04 -10.67
CA THR A 10 30.67 -10.96 -11.64
C THR A 10 29.87 -9.71 -11.27
N ASP A 11 28.59 -9.87 -10.89
CA ASP A 11 27.73 -8.76 -10.48
C ASP A 11 28.28 -8.06 -9.23
N ASN A 12 28.67 -8.81 -8.22
CA ASN A 12 29.27 -8.28 -6.99
C ASN A 12 30.60 -7.54 -7.26
N ALA A 13 31.45 -8.10 -8.11
CA ALA A 13 32.71 -7.47 -8.50
C ALA A 13 32.47 -6.15 -9.25
N THR A 14 31.52 -6.13 -10.18
CA THR A 14 31.11 -4.93 -10.94
C THR A 14 30.59 -3.84 -10.00
N ARG A 15 29.72 -4.17 -9.05
CA ARG A 15 29.19 -3.21 -8.07
C ARG A 15 30.27 -2.65 -7.17
N ALA A 16 31.19 -3.51 -6.70
CA ALA A 16 32.32 -3.08 -5.89
C ALA A 16 33.25 -2.13 -6.68
N PHE A 17 33.46 -2.39 -7.96
CA PHE A 17 34.21 -1.50 -8.85
C PHE A 17 33.50 -0.15 -9.01
N LEU A 18 32.21 -0.13 -9.35
CA LEU A 18 31.42 1.09 -9.50
C LEU A 18 31.43 1.92 -8.21
N LYS A 19 31.28 1.30 -7.06
CA LYS A 19 31.32 1.99 -5.77
C LYS A 19 32.68 2.68 -5.54
N ARG A 20 33.79 2.02 -5.88
CA ARG A 20 35.13 2.65 -5.80
C ARG A 20 35.28 3.83 -6.76
N GLN A 21 34.77 3.70 -7.99
CA GLN A 21 34.80 4.80 -8.96
C GLN A 21 33.96 5.99 -8.51
N ASN A 22 32.72 5.73 -8.04
CA ASN A 22 31.85 6.78 -7.51
C ASN A 22 32.50 7.52 -6.33
N LYS A 23 33.19 6.79 -5.42
CA LYS A 23 33.89 7.39 -4.31
C LYS A 23 35.02 8.32 -4.79
N ARG A 24 35.85 7.85 -5.74
CA ARG A 24 36.92 8.68 -6.33
C ARG A 24 36.37 9.92 -7.03
N HIS A 25 35.28 9.75 -7.75
CA HIS A 25 34.63 10.86 -8.44
C HIS A 25 34.16 11.91 -7.42
N LEU A 26 33.47 11.48 -6.35
CA LEU A 26 33.00 12.37 -5.29
C LEU A 26 34.16 13.11 -4.58
N GLU A 27 35.32 12.46 -4.37
CA GLU A 27 36.53 13.08 -3.80
C GLU A 27 37.06 14.20 -4.70
N GLY A 28 36.86 14.14 -6.02
CA GLY A 28 37.20 15.20 -6.97
C GLY A 28 36.24 16.40 -6.97
N TYR A 29 35.08 16.29 -6.33
CA TYR A 29 34.05 17.33 -6.24
C TYR A 29 33.61 17.54 -4.79
N PRO A 30 34.49 18.02 -3.92
CA PRO A 30 34.18 18.21 -2.50
C PRO A 30 33.07 19.24 -2.32
N GLY A 31 32.05 18.90 -1.55
CA GLY A 31 30.89 19.76 -1.28
C GLY A 31 29.74 19.68 -2.28
N ASP A 32 29.85 18.89 -3.32
CA ASP A 32 28.75 18.63 -4.26
C ASP A 32 27.72 17.68 -3.64
N SER A 33 26.72 18.27 -2.97
CA SER A 33 25.65 17.53 -2.30
C SER A 33 24.70 16.85 -3.31
N GLU A 34 24.54 17.39 -4.51
CA GLU A 34 23.70 16.82 -5.55
C GLU A 34 24.33 15.54 -6.12
N LEU A 35 25.63 15.57 -6.41
CA LEU A 35 26.38 14.39 -6.83
C LEU A 35 26.33 13.30 -5.77
N ALA A 36 26.56 13.65 -4.50
CA ALA A 36 26.48 12.71 -3.39
C ALA A 36 25.08 12.07 -3.26
N ALA A 37 24.02 12.85 -3.34
CA ALA A 37 22.64 12.38 -3.30
C ALA A 37 22.29 11.46 -4.49
N ARG A 38 22.80 11.78 -5.68
CA ARG A 38 22.59 10.97 -6.89
C ARG A 38 23.29 9.61 -6.76
N ILE A 39 24.53 9.58 -6.31
CA ILE A 39 25.28 8.33 -6.06
C ILE A 39 24.52 7.48 -5.02
N ALA A 40 24.13 8.07 -3.89
CA ALA A 40 23.37 7.36 -2.85
C ALA A 40 22.04 6.79 -3.38
N SER A 41 21.34 7.52 -4.24
CA SER A 41 20.09 7.07 -4.86
C SER A 41 20.31 5.83 -5.76
N TYR A 42 21.36 5.82 -6.58
CA TYR A 42 21.68 4.65 -7.42
C TYR A 42 22.14 3.44 -6.58
N GLU A 43 22.93 3.66 -5.54
CA GLU A 43 23.36 2.58 -4.63
C GLU A 43 22.16 1.98 -3.90
N LEU A 44 21.20 2.81 -3.46
CA LEU A 44 19.95 2.36 -2.85
C LEU A 44 19.11 1.56 -3.84
N ALA A 45 18.93 2.06 -5.07
CA ALA A 45 18.19 1.35 -6.10
C ALA A 45 18.79 -0.03 -6.42
N ALA A 46 20.11 -0.11 -6.52
CA ALA A 46 20.82 -1.36 -6.72
C ALA A 46 20.60 -2.34 -5.54
N LYS A 47 20.67 -1.86 -4.30
CA LYS A 47 20.41 -2.66 -3.11
C LYS A 47 18.96 -3.17 -3.08
N MET A 48 17.99 -2.32 -3.45
CA MET A 48 16.58 -2.71 -3.54
C MET A 48 16.36 -3.81 -4.59
N GLN A 49 16.95 -3.67 -5.78
CA GLN A 49 16.83 -4.68 -6.83
C GLN A 49 17.36 -6.05 -6.40
N MET A 50 18.42 -6.08 -5.60
CA MET A 50 18.97 -7.35 -5.09
C MET A 50 18.08 -8.02 -4.05
N SER A 51 17.30 -7.25 -3.30
CA SER A 51 16.38 -7.79 -2.29
C SER A 51 15.02 -8.22 -2.86
N ILE A 52 14.70 -7.87 -4.12
CA ILE A 52 13.41 -8.22 -4.75
C ILE A 52 13.09 -9.71 -4.69
N PRO A 53 13.99 -10.65 -5.06
CA PRO A 53 13.69 -12.07 -5.01
C PRO A 53 13.32 -12.54 -3.60
N GLU A 54 14.06 -12.10 -2.60
CA GLU A 54 13.81 -12.42 -1.19
C GLU A 54 12.48 -11.82 -0.71
N VAL A 55 12.19 -10.57 -1.05
CA VAL A 55 10.95 -9.90 -0.65
C VAL A 55 9.74 -10.50 -1.34
N SER A 56 9.85 -10.83 -2.63
CA SER A 56 8.73 -11.33 -3.44
C SER A 56 8.36 -12.76 -3.16
N ASP A 57 9.27 -13.58 -2.66
CA ASP A 57 9.00 -14.96 -2.30
C ASP A 57 8.35 -15.05 -0.91
N ILE A 58 7.03 -15.06 -0.89
CA ILE A 58 6.24 -15.20 0.34
C ILE A 58 6.07 -16.66 0.79
N SER A 59 6.64 -17.63 0.09
CA SER A 59 6.53 -19.06 0.46
C SER A 59 7.21 -19.36 1.80
N SER A 60 8.15 -18.53 2.21
CA SER A 60 8.83 -18.58 3.50
C SER A 60 8.02 -18.05 4.68
N GLU A 61 6.87 -17.42 4.44
CA GLU A 61 6.01 -16.93 5.52
C GLU A 61 5.37 -18.10 6.29
N PRO A 62 5.28 -18.01 7.62
CA PRO A 62 4.58 -19.01 8.42
C PRO A 62 3.11 -19.18 7.98
N ALA A 63 2.60 -20.40 8.03
CA ALA A 63 1.24 -20.70 7.60
C ALA A 63 0.16 -19.87 8.32
N HIS A 64 0.39 -19.52 9.58
CA HIS A 64 -0.55 -18.65 10.31
C HIS A 64 -0.57 -17.24 9.73
N VAL A 65 0.57 -16.69 9.30
CA VAL A 65 0.63 -15.38 8.66
C VAL A 65 -0.15 -15.39 7.35
N LEU A 66 0.10 -16.38 6.48
CA LEU A 66 -0.64 -16.52 5.22
C LEU A 66 -2.16 -16.57 5.45
N ARG A 67 -2.59 -17.33 6.47
CA ARG A 67 -4.00 -17.46 6.87
C ARG A 67 -4.58 -16.15 7.41
N ASP A 68 -3.86 -15.46 8.29
CA ASP A 68 -4.32 -14.21 8.90
C ASP A 68 -4.54 -13.11 7.85
N TYR A 69 -3.64 -13.02 6.88
CA TYR A 69 -3.78 -12.14 5.73
C TYR A 69 -4.77 -12.66 4.67
N GLY A 70 -5.28 -13.89 4.82
CA GLY A 70 -6.12 -14.54 3.80
C GLY A 70 -5.38 -14.83 2.48
N ALA A 71 -4.05 -14.85 2.52
CA ALA A 71 -3.20 -15.03 1.35
C ALA A 71 -3.17 -16.47 0.81
N ASP A 72 -3.62 -17.42 1.62
CA ASP A 72 -3.74 -18.85 1.30
C ASP A 72 -5.12 -19.24 0.75
N GLN A 73 -6.05 -18.30 0.64
CA GLN A 73 -7.42 -18.58 0.22
C GLN A 73 -7.53 -18.76 -1.29
N SER A 74 -8.47 -19.62 -1.70
CA SER A 74 -8.79 -19.88 -3.10
C SER A 74 -10.19 -20.48 -3.25
N GLY A 75 -10.66 -20.60 -4.48
CA GLY A 75 -11.87 -21.38 -4.83
C GLY A 75 -13.11 -20.58 -5.15
N ASN A 76 -13.09 -19.24 -5.00
CA ASN A 76 -14.09 -18.35 -5.57
C ASN A 76 -13.51 -16.93 -5.72
N LYS A 77 -14.19 -16.09 -6.52
CA LYS A 77 -13.74 -14.73 -6.85
C LYS A 77 -13.37 -13.89 -5.61
N VAL A 78 -14.15 -13.94 -4.54
CA VAL A 78 -13.91 -13.15 -3.32
C VAL A 78 -12.65 -13.62 -2.60
N LYS A 79 -12.48 -14.95 -2.47
CA LYS A 79 -11.30 -15.55 -1.86
C LYS A 79 -10.04 -15.27 -2.68
N ASP A 80 -10.13 -15.40 -4.00
CA ASP A 80 -8.99 -15.15 -4.90
C ASP A 80 -8.56 -13.68 -4.87
N LEU A 81 -9.51 -12.74 -4.86
CA LEU A 81 -9.23 -11.30 -4.70
C LEU A 81 -8.62 -10.98 -3.33
N ARG A 82 -9.14 -11.62 -2.27
CA ARG A 82 -8.60 -11.45 -0.92
C ARG A 82 -7.19 -11.99 -0.82
N ALA A 83 -6.92 -13.15 -1.39
CA ALA A 83 -5.59 -13.75 -1.42
C ALA A 83 -4.60 -12.87 -2.18
N ALA A 84 -5.00 -12.30 -3.31
CA ALA A 84 -4.16 -11.38 -4.07
C ALA A 84 -3.83 -10.11 -3.26
N TYR A 85 -4.83 -9.50 -2.64
CA TYR A 85 -4.60 -8.32 -1.80
C TYR A 85 -3.83 -8.64 -0.52
N GLY A 86 -4.08 -9.79 0.11
CA GLY A 86 -3.35 -10.29 1.27
C GLY A 86 -1.85 -10.50 0.97
N LYS A 87 -1.53 -11.06 -0.19
CA LYS A 87 -0.15 -11.18 -0.67
C LYS A 87 0.50 -9.80 -0.84
N ASN A 88 -0.20 -8.83 -1.42
CA ASN A 88 0.30 -7.46 -1.55
C ASN A 88 0.53 -6.79 -0.19
N CYS A 89 -0.33 -7.03 0.80
CA CYS A 89 -0.13 -6.55 2.16
C CYS A 89 1.11 -7.16 2.83
N ILE A 90 1.36 -8.46 2.66
CA ILE A 90 2.58 -9.13 3.12
C ILE A 90 3.82 -8.52 2.45
N LEU A 91 3.78 -8.33 1.14
CA LEU A 91 4.88 -7.70 0.40
C LEU A 91 5.15 -6.27 0.89
N ALA A 92 4.10 -5.49 1.16
CA ALA A 92 4.25 -4.14 1.71
C ALA A 92 4.98 -4.15 3.06
N ARG A 93 4.57 -5.02 3.99
CA ARG A 93 5.24 -5.19 5.28
C ARG A 93 6.72 -5.56 5.09
N ARG A 94 7.03 -6.52 4.21
CA ARG A 94 8.41 -6.95 3.91
C ARG A 94 9.25 -5.84 3.30
N LEU A 95 8.67 -5.01 2.43
CA LEU A 95 9.35 -3.83 1.88
C LEU A 95 9.69 -2.82 2.97
N ILE A 96 8.78 -2.56 3.90
CA ILE A 96 9.03 -1.69 5.06
C ILE A 96 10.16 -2.27 5.94
N GLU A 97 10.16 -3.57 6.22
CA GLU A 97 11.24 -4.25 6.95
C GLU A 97 12.61 -4.10 6.27
N LYS A 98 12.65 -3.99 4.94
CA LYS A 98 13.88 -3.72 4.17
C LYS A 98 14.23 -2.23 4.08
N GLY A 99 13.47 -1.35 4.74
CA GLY A 99 13.74 0.08 4.80
C GLY A 99 13.18 0.88 3.63
N VAL A 100 12.25 0.35 2.86
CA VAL A 100 11.51 1.11 1.86
C VAL A 100 10.66 2.16 2.58
N ARG A 101 10.85 3.44 2.22
CA ARG A 101 10.26 4.57 2.96
C ARG A 101 8.82 4.87 2.58
N PHE A 102 8.40 4.47 1.39
CA PHE A 102 7.05 4.70 0.88
C PHE A 102 6.57 3.48 0.10
N VAL A 103 5.43 2.93 0.50
CA VAL A 103 4.78 1.81 -0.17
C VAL A 103 3.33 2.21 -0.40
N GLN A 104 2.86 2.08 -1.63
CA GLN A 104 1.47 2.32 -1.99
C GLN A 104 0.79 1.02 -2.39
N LEU A 105 -0.35 0.74 -1.75
CA LEU A 105 -1.20 -0.40 -2.05
C LEU A 105 -2.51 0.10 -2.68
N PHE A 106 -2.95 -0.61 -3.70
CA PHE A 106 -4.27 -0.40 -4.30
C PHE A 106 -5.18 -1.56 -3.95
N ASN A 107 -6.36 -1.25 -3.43
CA ASN A 107 -7.43 -2.22 -3.24
C ASN A 107 -8.55 -1.90 -4.22
N GLY A 108 -8.70 -2.71 -5.21
CA GLY A 108 -9.71 -2.54 -6.25
C GLY A 108 -9.54 -3.60 -7.33
N ALA A 109 -10.49 -3.65 -8.24
CA ALA A 109 -10.39 -4.59 -9.32
C ALA A 109 -9.50 -4.09 -10.45
N TYR A 110 -8.99 -5.07 -11.11
CA TYR A 110 -8.09 -4.95 -12.24
C TYR A 110 -8.80 -4.58 -13.56
N GLN A 111 -10.07 -4.16 -13.50
CA GLN A 111 -10.83 -3.73 -14.67
C GLN A 111 -11.35 -2.31 -14.46
N THR A 112 -10.88 -1.41 -15.27
CA THR A 112 -11.41 -0.05 -15.39
C THR A 112 -12.76 -0.07 -16.10
N GLY A 113 -13.75 0.65 -15.55
CA GLY A 113 -15.00 0.93 -16.25
C GLY A 113 -15.92 -0.28 -16.40
N GLY A 114 -16.21 -0.97 -15.34
CA GLY A 114 -17.21 -2.02 -15.34
C GLY A 114 -18.34 -1.72 -14.38
N GLU A 115 -19.54 -1.68 -14.87
CA GLU A 115 -20.72 -1.73 -14.03
C GLU A 115 -20.61 -2.96 -13.13
N GLY A 116 -20.64 -2.77 -11.82
CA GLY A 116 -20.92 -3.84 -10.91
C GLY A 116 -19.74 -4.39 -10.14
N VAL A 117 -19.74 -5.66 -9.93
CA VAL A 117 -19.06 -6.47 -8.90
C VAL A 117 -17.54 -6.48 -8.97
N SER A 118 -16.92 -5.70 -9.85
CA SER A 118 -15.48 -5.82 -10.15
C SER A 118 -14.60 -4.79 -9.45
N ASN A 119 -15.15 -3.69 -8.95
CA ASN A 119 -14.43 -2.59 -8.33
C ASN A 119 -15.29 -1.82 -7.33
N TRP A 120 -14.75 -0.76 -6.75
CA TRP A 120 -15.46 0.13 -5.82
C TRP A 120 -16.39 1.15 -6.51
N ASP A 121 -16.47 1.14 -7.83
CA ASP A 121 -17.28 2.08 -8.60
C ASP A 121 -18.76 1.71 -8.60
N GLY A 122 -19.42 1.96 -7.48
CA GLY A 122 -20.74 1.47 -7.10
C GLY A 122 -21.92 2.26 -7.65
N HIS A 123 -22.00 2.52 -8.96
CA HIS A 123 -23.16 3.16 -9.60
C HIS A 123 -24.39 2.29 -9.63
N ILE A 124 -24.22 0.97 -9.65
CA ILE A 124 -25.28 -0.02 -9.57
C ILE A 124 -24.92 -1.09 -8.53
N LYS A 125 -25.93 -1.73 -7.95
CA LYS A 125 -25.77 -2.89 -7.03
C LYS A 125 -24.76 -2.65 -5.90
N ILE A 126 -24.72 -1.47 -5.32
CA ILE A 126 -23.74 -1.07 -4.32
C ILE A 126 -23.68 -2.01 -3.11
N LYS A 127 -24.84 -2.55 -2.68
CA LYS A 127 -24.91 -3.51 -1.58
C LYS A 127 -24.17 -4.81 -1.90
N GLU A 128 -24.33 -5.31 -3.12
CA GLU A 128 -23.66 -6.52 -3.60
C GLU A 128 -22.15 -6.29 -3.72
N GLN A 129 -21.74 -5.14 -4.26
CA GLN A 129 -20.34 -4.77 -4.36
C GLN A 129 -19.66 -4.70 -2.99
N TYR A 130 -20.26 -4.05 -2.02
CA TYR A 130 -19.68 -3.96 -0.67
C TYR A 130 -19.60 -5.33 0.02
N SER A 131 -20.53 -6.23 -0.25
CA SER A 131 -20.47 -7.61 0.26
C SER A 131 -19.28 -8.40 -0.30
N ILE A 132 -18.76 -7.99 -1.46
CA ILE A 132 -17.59 -8.60 -2.09
C ILE A 132 -16.29 -7.88 -1.68
N HIS A 133 -16.25 -6.56 -1.86
CA HIS A 133 -15.02 -5.79 -1.66
C HIS A 133 -14.72 -5.50 -0.20
N GLY A 134 -15.72 -5.37 0.66
CA GLY A 134 -15.53 -5.19 2.09
C GLY A 134 -14.62 -6.27 2.70
N PRO A 135 -14.97 -7.55 2.59
CA PRO A 135 -14.12 -8.64 3.11
C PRO A 135 -12.74 -8.74 2.45
N VAL A 136 -12.60 -8.31 1.19
CA VAL A 136 -11.30 -8.28 0.49
C VAL A 136 -10.37 -7.22 1.09
N LEU A 137 -10.92 -6.08 1.48
CA LEU A 137 -10.15 -5.00 2.11
C LEU A 137 -9.89 -5.27 3.60
N ASP A 138 -10.92 -5.68 4.34
CA ASP A 138 -10.94 -5.70 5.80
C ASP A 138 -9.91 -6.67 6.40
N GLN A 139 -10.02 -7.96 6.09
CA GLN A 139 -9.15 -8.97 6.70
C GLN A 139 -7.65 -8.73 6.44
N PRO A 140 -7.18 -8.51 5.19
CA PRO A 140 -5.75 -8.30 4.96
C PRO A 140 -5.23 -7.00 5.57
N THR A 141 -6.04 -5.94 5.58
CA THR A 141 -5.65 -4.66 6.20
C THR A 141 -5.55 -4.78 7.72
N ALA A 142 -6.51 -5.45 8.35
CA ALA A 142 -6.46 -5.71 9.79
C ALA A 142 -5.26 -6.59 10.16
N ALA A 143 -4.94 -7.60 9.34
CA ALA A 143 -3.77 -8.44 9.54
C ALA A 143 -2.48 -7.63 9.39
N LEU A 144 -2.37 -6.77 8.38
CA LEU A 144 -1.23 -5.88 8.18
C LEU A 144 -0.97 -5.00 9.42
N LEU A 145 -2.00 -4.33 9.92
CA LEU A 145 -1.86 -3.48 11.10
C LEU A 145 -1.45 -4.25 12.35
N LYS A 146 -2.03 -5.43 12.59
CA LYS A 146 -1.70 -6.29 13.72
C LYS A 146 -0.26 -6.81 13.63
N ASP A 147 0.16 -7.28 12.45
CA ASP A 147 1.51 -7.81 12.21
C ASP A 147 2.56 -6.70 12.33
N MET A 148 2.32 -5.53 11.73
CA MET A 148 3.21 -4.37 11.86
C MET A 148 3.32 -3.91 13.32
N LYS A 149 2.22 -3.92 14.08
CA LYS A 149 2.23 -3.60 15.51
C LYS A 149 3.05 -4.62 16.31
N ALA A 150 2.84 -5.91 16.08
CA ALA A 150 3.56 -6.98 16.76
C ALA A 150 5.07 -6.95 16.49
N ARG A 151 5.48 -6.46 15.32
CA ARG A 151 6.89 -6.30 14.92
C ARG A 151 7.51 -4.95 15.32
N GLY A 152 6.77 -4.05 15.98
CA GLY A 152 7.22 -2.70 16.31
C GLY A 152 7.32 -1.75 15.11
N LEU A 153 6.88 -2.16 13.92
CA LEU A 153 6.98 -1.33 12.70
C LEU A 153 6.06 -0.10 12.74
N LEU A 154 4.91 -0.19 13.43
CA LEU A 154 3.98 0.93 13.57
C LEU A 154 4.51 2.09 14.39
N GLU A 155 5.57 1.91 15.16
CA GLU A 155 6.19 3.00 15.93
C GLU A 155 6.76 4.09 15.00
N ASN A 156 7.30 3.68 13.86
CA ASN A 156 7.97 4.56 12.90
C ASN A 156 7.33 4.55 11.51
N THR A 157 6.18 3.90 11.35
CA THR A 157 5.48 3.82 10.06
C THR A 157 4.07 4.36 10.20
N LEU A 158 3.75 5.37 9.41
CA LEU A 158 2.39 5.87 9.27
C LEU A 158 1.67 5.06 8.19
N VAL A 159 0.58 4.42 8.57
CA VAL A 159 -0.35 3.77 7.63
C VAL A 159 -1.51 4.70 7.39
N ILE A 160 -1.74 5.03 6.12
CA ILE A 160 -2.82 5.89 5.68
C ILE A 160 -3.75 5.07 4.79
N PHE A 161 -5.02 5.02 5.13
CA PHE A 161 -6.07 4.60 4.23
C PHE A 161 -6.76 5.85 3.69
N ASN A 162 -6.97 5.88 2.40
CA ASN A 162 -7.73 6.93 1.77
C ASN A 162 -8.57 6.35 0.65
N SER A 163 -9.82 6.81 0.54
CA SER A 163 -10.62 6.57 -0.65
C SER A 163 -10.34 7.68 -1.67
N GLU A 164 -10.59 7.41 -2.92
CA GLU A 164 -10.51 8.38 -4.01
C GLU A 164 -11.43 9.57 -3.73
N PHE A 165 -12.70 9.27 -3.52
CA PHE A 165 -13.76 10.14 -3.02
C PHE A 165 -14.87 9.27 -2.42
N GLY A 166 -15.86 9.89 -1.81
CA GLY A 166 -17.01 9.19 -1.26
C GLY A 166 -18.14 8.98 -2.27
N ARG A 167 -19.26 8.50 -1.78
CA ARG A 167 -20.48 8.33 -2.54
C ARG A 167 -21.59 9.23 -2.00
N MET A 168 -22.47 9.66 -2.89
CA MET A 168 -23.65 10.44 -2.51
C MET A 168 -24.48 9.72 -1.45
N PRO A 169 -25.09 10.44 -0.51
CA PRO A 169 -25.94 9.81 0.53
C PRO A 169 -27.24 9.23 -0.05
N THR A 170 -27.60 9.58 -1.27
CA THR A 170 -28.81 9.15 -1.97
C THR A 170 -28.46 8.24 -3.15
N PHE A 171 -29.41 7.41 -3.57
CA PHE A 171 -29.27 6.61 -4.77
C PHE A 171 -29.19 7.49 -6.02
N GLN A 172 -28.39 7.05 -6.97
CA GLN A 172 -28.35 7.64 -8.30
C GLN A 172 -29.72 7.40 -9.00
N LYS A 173 -30.25 8.44 -9.64
CA LYS A 173 -31.54 8.33 -10.33
C LYS A 173 -31.52 7.22 -11.37
N GLY A 174 -32.46 6.30 -11.27
CA GLY A 174 -32.62 5.17 -12.20
C GLY A 174 -31.63 4.01 -11.96
N ALA A 175 -30.85 4.04 -10.87
CA ALA A 175 -29.87 3.00 -10.55
C ALA A 175 -30.00 2.54 -9.09
N SER A 176 -29.38 1.40 -8.78
CA SER A 176 -29.36 0.80 -7.43
C SER A 176 -28.03 1.07 -6.69
N GLY A 177 -27.24 1.99 -7.17
CA GLY A 177 -26.00 2.45 -6.59
C GLY A 177 -26.03 3.93 -6.29
N ARG A 178 -24.84 4.52 -6.10
CA ARG A 178 -24.66 5.90 -5.71
C ARG A 178 -23.63 6.57 -6.59
N ASP A 179 -23.87 7.83 -6.94
CA ASP A 179 -22.92 8.65 -7.69
C ASP A 179 -21.77 9.11 -6.80
N HIS A 180 -20.78 9.71 -7.42
CA HIS A 180 -19.59 10.25 -6.78
C HIS A 180 -19.90 11.42 -5.85
N ASN A 181 -19.21 11.48 -4.72
CA ASN A 181 -19.24 12.64 -3.82
C ASN A 181 -17.81 13.12 -3.54
N PRO A 182 -17.26 14.02 -4.35
CA PRO A 182 -15.91 14.52 -4.17
C PRO A 182 -15.74 15.37 -2.91
N SER A 183 -16.84 15.86 -2.34
CA SER A 183 -16.82 16.69 -1.13
C SER A 183 -16.93 15.89 0.17
N GLY A 184 -17.08 14.57 0.10
CA GLY A 184 -17.21 13.73 1.29
C GLY A 184 -16.55 12.36 1.09
N PHE A 185 -15.51 12.08 1.87
CA PHE A 185 -14.79 10.81 1.83
C PHE A 185 -14.27 10.45 3.22
N THR A 186 -13.83 9.23 3.40
CA THR A 186 -13.26 8.73 4.65
C THR A 186 -11.78 8.45 4.47
N SER A 187 -10.99 8.95 5.42
CA SER A 187 -9.59 8.56 5.59
C SER A 187 -9.40 8.09 7.01
N TRP A 188 -8.45 7.18 7.24
CA TRP A 188 -7.99 6.86 8.56
C TRP A 188 -6.47 6.72 8.58
N LEU A 189 -5.87 6.95 9.76
CA LEU A 189 -4.45 6.89 9.99
C LEU A 189 -4.16 5.99 11.19
N ALA A 190 -3.04 5.27 11.12
CA ALA A 190 -2.55 4.44 12.22
C ALA A 190 -1.02 4.45 12.27
N GLY A 191 -0.45 4.41 13.46
CA GLY A 191 1.00 4.34 13.68
C GLY A 191 1.71 5.68 13.72
N ALA A 192 3.03 5.66 13.77
CA ALA A 192 3.94 6.82 13.78
C ALA A 192 3.53 7.97 14.71
N GLY A 193 3.05 7.65 15.93
CA GLY A 193 2.68 8.65 16.94
C GLY A 193 1.36 9.38 16.67
N VAL A 194 0.54 8.90 15.75
CA VAL A 194 -0.82 9.44 15.57
C VAL A 194 -1.62 9.34 16.86
N LYS A 195 -2.20 10.47 17.28
CA LYS A 195 -3.06 10.52 18.46
C LYS A 195 -4.37 9.77 18.18
N ALA A 196 -4.61 8.70 18.92
CA ALA A 196 -5.78 7.84 18.76
C ALA A 196 -6.38 7.46 20.14
N PRO A 197 -7.69 7.17 20.23
CA PRO A 197 -8.69 7.34 19.17
C PRO A 197 -9.08 8.80 18.94
N PHE A 198 -9.28 9.16 17.67
CA PHE A 198 -9.70 10.51 17.32
C PHE A 198 -10.55 10.48 16.04
N SER A 199 -11.64 11.25 16.02
CA SER A 199 -12.45 11.45 14.81
C SER A 199 -12.51 12.94 14.51
N TYR A 200 -12.33 13.27 13.23
CA TYR A 200 -12.37 14.65 12.76
C TYR A 200 -13.32 14.77 11.57
N GLY A 201 -14.18 15.80 11.64
CA GLY A 201 -15.16 16.06 10.60
C GLY A 201 -16.38 15.12 10.63
N ALA A 202 -17.37 15.50 9.90
CA ALA A 202 -18.59 14.74 9.68
C ALA A 202 -19.22 15.13 8.34
N THR A 203 -19.94 14.18 7.73
CA THR A 203 -20.79 14.46 6.57
C THR A 203 -22.25 14.40 6.98
N ALA A 204 -23.04 15.36 6.50
CA ALA A 204 -24.49 15.33 6.71
C ALA A 204 -25.19 14.57 5.58
N VAL A 205 -26.29 13.87 5.91
CA VAL A 205 -27.09 13.12 4.91
C VAL A 205 -27.69 14.07 3.87
N SER A 206 -27.99 15.33 4.25
CA SER A 206 -28.59 16.35 3.37
C SER A 206 -27.61 17.32 2.72
N TYR A 207 -26.37 17.34 3.16
CA TYR A 207 -25.34 18.26 2.65
C TYR A 207 -24.06 17.51 2.37
N THR A 208 -23.50 17.76 1.20
CA THR A 208 -22.25 17.15 0.73
C THR A 208 -20.99 17.82 1.30
N HIS A 209 -21.13 18.69 2.32
CA HIS A 209 -20.02 19.43 2.90
C HIS A 209 -19.45 18.71 4.11
N LEU A 210 -18.13 18.59 4.17
CA LEU A 210 -17.40 18.29 5.39
C LEU A 210 -17.55 19.46 6.36
N ARG A 211 -18.11 19.22 7.54
CA ARG A 211 -17.98 20.16 8.66
C ARG A 211 -16.73 19.75 9.44
N ALA A 212 -15.73 20.62 9.43
CA ALA A 212 -14.68 20.57 10.41
C ALA A 212 -15.30 20.93 11.77
N HIS A 213 -15.22 20.03 12.75
CA HIS A 213 -15.45 20.42 14.13
C HIS A 213 -14.20 21.19 14.56
N GLU A 214 -14.34 22.50 14.72
CA GLU A 214 -13.38 23.29 15.47
C GLU A 214 -13.37 22.68 16.89
N THR A 215 -12.25 22.11 17.28
CA THR A 215 -12.02 21.77 18.67
C THR A 215 -11.79 23.10 19.38
N GLU A 216 -12.82 23.58 20.07
CA GLU A 216 -12.61 24.60 21.09
C GLU A 216 -11.58 24.04 22.09
N SER A 217 -10.51 24.78 22.25
CA SER A 217 -9.38 24.55 23.13
C SER A 217 -9.77 24.58 24.61
#